data_e5388c386fd678f09947f4e5dac3267a
#
_entry.id   e5388c386fd678f09947f4e5dac3267a
#
_cell.length_a   1.000
_cell.length_b   1.000
_cell.length_c   1.000
_cell.angle_alpha   90.00
_cell.angle_beta   90.00
_cell.angle_gamma   90.00
#
_symmetry.space_group_name_H-M   'P 1'
#
loop_
_entity.id
_entity.type
_entity.pdbx_description
1 polymer ?
#
loop_
_entity_poly.entity_id
_entity_poly.type
_entity_poly.pdbx_seq_one_letter_code
_entity_poly.pdbx_strand_id
1 'polypeptide(L)'
;MAIPAVDLCNAVNMIRIFNHYVHQSSLRGILFDLGLVIVVALLSVGMQVSSMGMAVPLAGTHVVSFAACLFVINSASGLYEAGPSISAGRSAARAMLVLLVALPVTYAIFGLLPSSFANRESVQLSMMAGVSALIVRRAYLSHSSAAAAGRRTRILIFGAGPAALVVGNTLKAHDPNAHIVGYVAGPNEREPAVPLNQILQLDSTLPELAHKQEVDEIVVALTERRAGSMPLRQLLDCKVSGTKVFDLNTHFEKTLGQIRIDYLSASWLIFGDGFNQGAWRTAVKRVFDIVSATVLCVVSAPIMLGAALCIRLESRGPLLYRQERVGQNGRCFSIAKFRSMRTDAEQDGKPRWASANDDRVTRVGHVIRRLRIDELPQLFNVLRGDMSLVGPRPERPYFVEQLTQEIPFYALRHSVKPGVTGWAQVRYPYGATVEDSQEKLQFDLYYVKNHTLFLDLVVLMETVGVVLTGRGAR
;
A
#
# COMPACT_ATOMS: atom_id res chain seq x y z
N MET A 1 35.86 -33.40 6.03
CA MET A 1 34.59 -33.29 5.32
C MET A 1 33.92 -32.04 5.89
N ALA A 2 34.23 -30.89 5.29
CA ALA A 2 33.74 -29.60 5.77
C ALA A 2 32.40 -29.31 5.07
N ILE A 3 31.37 -29.08 5.87
CA ILE A 3 30.05 -28.65 5.41
C ILE A 3 30.25 -27.21 4.87
N PRO A 4 29.97 -26.93 3.59
CA PRO A 4 30.03 -25.56 3.12
C PRO A 4 28.99 -24.75 3.85
N ALA A 5 29.41 -23.63 4.45
CA ALA A 5 28.54 -22.62 4.98
C ALA A 5 27.60 -22.19 3.87
N VAL A 6 26.33 -22.49 4.05
CA VAL A 6 25.27 -22.03 3.17
C VAL A 6 25.22 -20.52 3.34
N ASP A 7 25.72 -19.79 2.33
CA ASP A 7 25.48 -18.37 2.17
C ASP A 7 23.99 -18.13 1.98
N LEU A 8 23.29 -18.00 3.11
CA LEU A 8 21.87 -17.64 3.23
C LEU A 8 21.63 -16.14 2.94
N CYS A 9 22.58 -15.48 2.28
CA CYS A 9 22.53 -14.05 1.99
C CYS A 9 22.27 -13.78 0.51
N ASN A 10 21.12 -13.16 0.24
CA ASN A 10 20.92 -12.16 -0.80
C ASN A 10 20.52 -12.55 -2.21
N ALA A 11 19.37 -13.19 -2.39
CA ALA A 11 18.74 -13.17 -3.72
C ALA A 11 17.22 -12.85 -3.69
N VAL A 12 16.69 -12.24 -2.63
CA VAL A 12 15.26 -11.90 -2.57
C VAL A 12 15.10 -10.44 -2.20
N ASN A 13 14.86 -9.59 -3.21
CA ASN A 13 14.57 -8.18 -2.96
C ASN A 13 13.18 -7.95 -2.30
N MET A 14 12.33 -8.96 -2.24
CA MET A 14 11.01 -8.92 -1.62
C MET A 14 10.80 -10.07 -0.64
N ILE A 15 10.31 -9.74 0.54
CA ILE A 15 9.91 -10.69 1.59
C ILE A 15 8.39 -10.70 1.68
N ARG A 16 7.80 -11.88 1.79
CA ARG A 16 6.37 -12.04 2.04
C ARG A 16 6.11 -12.00 3.54
N ILE A 17 5.45 -10.94 4.01
CA ILE A 17 5.06 -10.75 5.41
C ILE A 17 3.53 -10.82 5.47
N PHE A 18 2.97 -11.78 6.19
CA PHE A 18 1.52 -11.96 6.31
C PHE A 18 0.78 -11.86 4.97
N ASN A 19 1.25 -12.59 3.95
CA ASN A 19 0.74 -12.60 2.58
C ASN A 19 0.95 -11.33 1.75
N HIS A 20 1.57 -10.29 2.28
CA HIS A 20 1.92 -9.08 1.54
C HIS A 20 3.41 -9.05 1.21
N TYR A 21 3.75 -8.65 -0.02
CA TYR A 21 5.15 -8.54 -0.46
C TYR A 21 5.71 -7.16 -0.11
N VAL A 22 6.78 -7.15 0.68
CA VAL A 22 7.49 -5.93 1.11
C VAL A 22 8.92 -5.97 0.60
N HIS A 23 9.40 -4.84 0.09
CA HIS A 23 10.79 -4.73 -0.35
C HIS A 23 11.75 -4.85 0.84
N GLN A 24 12.74 -5.73 0.76
CA GLN A 24 13.69 -5.97 1.85
C GLN A 24 14.46 -4.71 2.24
N SER A 25 14.78 -3.85 1.26
CA SER A 25 15.42 -2.56 1.49
C SER A 25 14.56 -1.60 2.33
N SER A 26 13.24 -1.59 2.08
CA SER A 26 12.28 -0.81 2.86
C SER A 26 12.20 -1.31 4.29
N LEU A 27 12.09 -2.62 4.49
CA LEU A 27 12.06 -3.23 5.82
C LEU A 27 13.34 -2.97 6.61
N ARG A 28 14.50 -3.18 5.99
CA ARG A 28 15.80 -2.85 6.62
C ARG A 28 15.90 -1.38 6.96
N GLY A 29 15.41 -0.51 6.08
CA GLY A 29 15.35 0.93 6.30
C GLY A 29 14.50 1.30 7.52
N ILE A 30 13.31 0.74 7.64
CA ILE A 30 12.40 0.93 8.76
C ILE A 30 13.02 0.46 10.08
N LEU A 31 13.55 -0.77 10.10
CA LEU A 31 14.17 -1.34 11.30
C LEU A 31 15.39 -0.53 11.77
N PHE A 32 16.20 -0.06 10.84
CA PHE A 32 17.36 0.77 11.16
C PHE A 32 16.94 2.15 11.70
N ASP A 33 15.97 2.82 11.09
CA ASP A 33 15.45 4.11 11.54
C ASP A 33 14.84 4.01 12.94
N LEU A 34 14.02 2.97 13.16
CA LEU A 34 13.42 2.68 14.47
C LEU A 34 14.50 2.42 15.53
N GLY A 35 15.47 1.56 15.22
CA GLY A 35 16.60 1.27 16.11
C GLY A 35 17.41 2.51 16.44
N LEU A 36 17.73 3.34 15.44
CA LEU A 36 18.47 4.57 15.62
C LEU A 36 17.72 5.56 16.53
N VAL A 37 16.44 5.77 16.30
CA VAL A 37 15.59 6.66 17.11
C VAL A 37 15.50 6.15 18.55
N ILE A 38 15.29 4.85 18.75
CA ILE A 38 15.24 4.24 20.08
C ILE A 38 16.58 4.41 20.82
N VAL A 39 17.70 4.11 20.16
CA VAL A 39 19.04 4.24 20.76
C VAL A 39 19.33 5.69 21.15
N VAL A 40 19.08 6.65 20.24
CA VAL A 40 19.30 8.07 20.51
C VAL A 40 18.42 8.56 21.66
N ALA A 41 17.15 8.15 21.68
CA ALA A 41 16.24 8.54 22.75
C ALA A 41 16.62 7.92 24.10
N LEU A 42 17.04 6.65 24.13
CA LEU A 42 17.52 6.00 25.34
C LEU A 42 18.82 6.65 25.89
N LEU A 43 19.75 7.01 25.00
CA LEU A 43 20.97 7.73 25.39
C LEU A 43 20.63 9.10 25.97
N SER A 44 19.73 9.87 25.35
CA SER A 44 19.32 11.18 25.84
C SER A 44 18.66 11.10 27.22
N VAL A 45 17.83 10.09 27.44
CA VAL A 45 17.19 9.83 28.74
C VAL A 45 18.21 9.32 29.75
N GLY A 46 19.12 8.42 29.36
CA GLY A 46 20.18 7.90 30.26
C GLY A 46 21.10 8.98 30.80
N MET A 47 21.46 9.95 29.96
CA MET A 47 22.29 11.09 30.37
C MET A 47 21.59 11.99 31.40
N GLN A 48 20.27 12.07 31.39
CA GLN A 48 19.50 12.90 32.33
C GLN A 48 19.10 12.13 33.59
N VAL A 49 18.80 10.83 33.50
CA VAL A 49 18.51 9.99 34.66
C VAL A 49 19.72 9.95 35.62
N SER A 50 20.94 9.91 35.07
CA SER A 50 22.16 9.97 35.87
C SER A 50 22.31 11.30 36.62
N SER A 51 21.70 12.37 36.13
CA SER A 51 21.78 13.70 36.78
C SER A 51 20.65 14.01 37.79
N MET A 52 19.50 13.31 37.71
CA MET A 52 18.29 13.64 38.47
C MET A 52 17.69 12.50 39.31
N GLY A 53 18.22 11.29 39.30
CA GLY A 53 17.75 10.17 40.16
C GLY A 53 16.35 9.65 39.88
N MET A 54 15.80 9.86 38.67
CA MET A 54 14.44 9.47 38.29
C MET A 54 14.32 8.04 37.73
N ALA A 55 13.16 7.44 37.91
CA ALA A 55 12.90 6.04 37.55
C ALA A 55 12.82 5.80 36.03
N VAL A 56 13.62 4.86 35.53
CA VAL A 56 13.77 4.41 34.13
C VAL A 56 12.46 3.99 33.40
N PRO A 57 11.43 3.41 34.06
CA PRO A 57 10.23 2.90 33.33
C PRO A 57 9.39 3.97 32.64
N LEU A 58 9.36 5.18 33.16
CA LEU A 58 8.53 6.29 32.65
C LEU A 58 9.10 6.93 31.38
N ALA A 59 10.41 6.89 31.22
CA ALA A 59 11.08 7.38 30.01
C ALA A 59 10.82 6.51 28.77
N GLY A 60 10.59 5.22 28.97
CA GLY A 60 10.37 4.26 27.87
C GLY A 60 9.10 4.56 27.07
N THR A 61 8.02 5.01 27.70
CA THR A 61 6.73 5.29 27.01
C THR A 61 6.87 6.48 26.05
N HIS A 62 7.63 7.50 26.40
CA HIS A 62 7.87 8.66 25.54
C HIS A 62 8.74 8.32 24.33
N VAL A 63 9.78 7.50 24.55
CA VAL A 63 10.64 7.01 23.46
C VAL A 63 9.84 6.20 22.44
N VAL A 64 9.00 5.29 22.90
CA VAL A 64 8.14 4.46 22.04
C VAL A 64 7.13 5.33 21.27
N SER A 65 6.48 6.28 21.95
CA SER A 65 5.52 7.18 21.31
C SER A 65 6.19 8.04 20.23
N PHE A 66 7.38 8.56 20.52
CA PHE A 66 8.16 9.34 19.55
C PHE A 66 8.60 8.51 18.34
N ALA A 67 9.15 7.32 18.58
CA ALA A 67 9.54 6.40 17.51
C ALA A 67 8.33 6.01 16.63
N ALA A 68 7.17 5.76 17.23
CA ALA A 68 5.95 5.46 16.52
C ALA A 68 5.47 6.65 15.65
N CYS A 69 5.48 7.87 16.19
CA CYS A 69 5.12 9.08 15.43
C CYS A 69 6.05 9.29 14.24
N LEU A 70 7.37 9.20 14.44
CA LEU A 70 8.36 9.33 13.37
C LEU A 70 8.18 8.23 12.30
N PHE A 71 7.94 7.00 12.72
CA PHE A 71 7.68 5.89 11.80
C PHE A 71 6.44 6.17 10.93
N VAL A 72 5.33 6.60 11.53
CA VAL A 72 4.10 6.93 10.80
C VAL A 72 4.34 8.08 9.81
N ILE A 73 4.99 9.16 10.23
CA ILE A 73 5.24 10.33 9.39
C ILE A 73 6.23 9.99 8.27
N ASN A 74 7.29 9.25 8.53
CA ASN A 74 8.26 8.79 7.53
C ASN A 74 7.59 7.87 6.49
N SER A 75 6.74 6.96 6.94
CA SER A 75 5.99 6.06 6.07
C SER A 75 4.99 6.83 5.21
N ALA A 76 4.21 7.72 5.80
CA ALA A 76 3.23 8.56 5.11
C ALA A 76 3.86 9.49 4.06
N SER A 77 5.10 9.95 4.28
CA SER A 77 5.83 10.78 3.31
C SER A 77 6.45 9.98 2.16
N GLY A 78 6.27 8.64 2.13
CA GLY A 78 6.82 7.75 1.11
C GLY A 78 8.35 7.60 1.19
N LEU A 79 8.94 7.84 2.35
CA LEU A 79 10.39 7.74 2.52
C LEU A 79 10.92 6.29 2.49
N TYR A 80 10.04 5.31 2.67
CA TYR A 80 10.36 3.88 2.62
C TYR A 80 9.95 3.22 1.30
N GLU A 81 9.36 3.96 0.36
CA GLU A 81 9.04 3.43 -0.96
C GLU A 81 10.30 3.15 -1.75
N ALA A 82 10.44 1.91 -2.22
CA ALA A 82 11.46 1.54 -3.20
C ALA A 82 10.96 1.98 -4.58
N GLY A 83 11.40 3.13 -5.04
CA GLY A 83 11.05 3.65 -6.37
C GLY A 83 12.29 3.98 -7.22
N PRO A 84 12.13 4.15 -8.55
CA PRO A 84 13.21 4.60 -9.41
C PRO A 84 13.77 5.91 -8.87
N SER A 85 15.09 6.02 -8.86
CA SER A 85 15.92 7.06 -8.25
C SER A 85 15.23 8.43 -8.06
N ILE A 86 14.71 8.65 -6.87
CA ILE A 86 14.22 9.98 -6.50
C ILE A 86 15.46 10.87 -6.42
N SER A 87 15.52 11.95 -7.18
CA SER A 87 16.66 12.88 -7.14
C SER A 87 16.94 13.31 -5.69
N ALA A 88 18.23 13.45 -5.33
CA ALA A 88 18.68 13.82 -3.98
C ALA A 88 17.92 15.05 -3.42
N GLY A 89 17.64 16.04 -4.30
CA GLY A 89 16.85 17.21 -3.93
C GLY A 89 15.40 16.91 -3.52
N ARG A 90 14.72 15.99 -4.21
CA ARG A 90 13.35 15.56 -3.83
C ARG A 90 13.35 14.74 -2.54
N SER A 91 14.38 13.93 -2.31
CA SER A 91 14.53 13.19 -1.06
C SER A 91 14.79 14.13 0.12
N ALA A 92 15.63 15.16 -0.05
CA ALA A 92 15.89 16.18 0.94
C ALA A 92 14.65 17.03 1.25
N ALA A 93 13.89 17.44 0.22
CA ALA A 93 12.64 18.18 0.39
C ALA A 93 11.58 17.37 1.17
N ARG A 94 11.45 16.07 0.88
CA ARG A 94 10.57 15.17 1.66
C ARG A 94 11.03 15.03 3.11
N ALA A 95 12.33 14.88 3.35
CA ALA A 95 12.86 14.81 4.71
C ALA A 95 12.62 16.10 5.48
N MET A 96 12.78 17.28 4.85
CA MET A 96 12.43 18.58 5.46
C MET A 96 10.94 18.70 5.80
N LEU A 97 10.06 18.24 4.90
CA LEU A 97 8.61 18.26 5.12
C LEU A 97 8.22 17.35 6.28
N VAL A 98 8.86 16.18 6.40
CA VAL A 98 8.68 15.27 7.54
C VAL A 98 9.07 15.95 8.85
N LEU A 99 10.19 16.66 8.88
CA LEU A 99 10.63 17.42 10.04
C LEU A 99 9.62 18.50 10.45
N LEU A 100 9.16 19.26 9.48
CA LEU A 100 8.23 20.37 9.68
C LEU A 100 6.88 19.90 10.23
N VAL A 101 6.47 18.65 9.91
CA VAL A 101 5.25 18.04 10.42
C VAL A 101 5.49 17.26 11.71
N ALA A 102 6.61 16.55 11.83
CA ALA A 102 6.92 15.70 12.99
C ALA A 102 7.09 16.53 14.26
N LEU A 103 7.77 17.68 14.20
CA LEU A 103 8.03 18.52 15.35
C LEU A 103 6.74 19.02 16.05
N PRO A 104 5.81 19.71 15.36
CA PRO A 104 4.59 20.19 16.00
C PRO A 104 3.64 19.05 16.41
N VAL A 105 3.55 17.96 15.63
CA VAL A 105 2.72 16.80 15.99
C VAL A 105 3.23 16.14 17.26
N THR A 106 4.54 15.92 17.35
CA THR A 106 5.13 15.31 18.54
C THR A 106 4.99 16.23 19.75
N TYR A 107 5.20 17.54 19.58
CA TYR A 107 4.99 18.52 20.63
C TYR A 107 3.53 18.54 21.12
N ALA A 108 2.56 18.46 20.22
CA ALA A 108 1.14 18.39 20.57
C ALA A 108 0.80 17.09 21.32
N ILE A 109 1.33 15.95 20.92
CA ILE A 109 1.10 14.66 21.60
C ILE A 109 1.72 14.70 23.01
N PHE A 110 2.93 15.23 23.17
CA PHE A 110 3.53 15.38 24.49
C PHE A 110 2.82 16.41 25.36
N GLY A 111 2.20 17.42 24.76
CA GLY A 111 1.35 18.39 25.48
C GLY A 111 0.05 17.79 26.03
N LEU A 112 -0.43 16.69 25.43
CA LEU A 112 -1.62 15.95 25.88
C LEU A 112 -1.30 14.92 26.97
N LEU A 113 -0.03 14.56 27.15
CA LEU A 113 0.39 13.64 28.20
C LEU A 113 0.55 14.39 29.54
N PRO A 114 0.21 13.76 30.69
CA PRO A 114 0.33 14.40 31.99
C PRO A 114 1.74 14.92 32.23
N SER A 115 1.87 16.17 32.71
CA SER A 115 3.13 16.91 32.89
C SER A 115 4.09 16.29 33.93
N SER A 116 3.64 15.29 34.68
CA SER A 116 4.45 14.51 35.62
C SER A 116 5.43 13.53 34.93
N PHE A 117 5.31 13.34 33.61
CA PHE A 117 5.97 12.24 32.89
C PHE A 117 7.24 12.64 32.12
N ALA A 118 7.52 13.92 31.90
CA ALA A 118 8.77 14.31 31.23
C ALA A 118 9.19 15.74 31.49
N ASN A 119 10.46 15.94 31.70
CA ASN A 119 11.10 17.25 31.62
C ASN A 119 11.02 17.69 30.13
N ARG A 120 10.41 18.85 29.84
CA ARG A 120 10.24 19.35 28.46
C ARG A 120 11.56 19.40 27.68
N GLU A 121 12.65 19.69 28.34
CA GLU A 121 14.00 19.78 27.76
C GLU A 121 14.51 18.41 27.26
N SER A 122 14.27 17.32 28.03
CA SER A 122 14.70 15.97 27.61
C SER A 122 13.99 15.46 26.39
N VAL A 123 12.70 15.75 26.29
CA VAL A 123 11.90 15.41 25.12
C VAL A 123 12.38 16.18 23.89
N GLN A 124 12.62 17.49 24.05
CA GLN A 124 13.12 18.32 22.94
C GLN A 124 14.50 17.86 22.46
N LEU A 125 15.44 17.56 23.36
CA LEU A 125 16.76 17.04 23.01
C LEU A 125 16.70 15.69 22.30
N SER A 126 15.86 14.76 22.78
CA SER A 126 15.66 13.46 22.17
C SER A 126 15.07 13.59 20.77
N MET A 127 14.14 14.52 20.58
CA MET A 127 13.54 14.83 19.29
C MET A 127 14.57 15.41 18.32
N MET A 128 15.34 16.42 18.76
CA MET A 128 16.36 17.05 17.91
C MET A 128 17.45 16.06 17.51
N ALA A 129 17.91 15.23 18.44
CA ALA A 129 18.92 14.22 18.20
C ALA A 129 18.42 13.11 17.25
N GLY A 130 17.20 12.59 17.46
CA GLY A 130 16.60 11.55 16.60
C GLY A 130 16.39 12.03 15.18
N VAL A 131 15.91 13.25 15.04
CA VAL A 131 15.70 13.88 13.74
C VAL A 131 17.04 14.16 13.03
N SER A 132 18.05 14.69 13.76
CA SER A 132 19.38 14.94 13.21
C SER A 132 20.03 13.65 12.72
N ALA A 133 19.90 12.55 13.48
CA ALA A 133 20.41 11.24 13.11
C ALA A 133 19.74 10.70 11.83
N LEU A 134 18.42 10.90 11.68
CA LEU A 134 17.71 10.53 10.45
C LEU A 134 18.16 11.34 9.22
N ILE A 135 18.41 12.65 9.40
CA ILE A 135 18.93 13.50 8.31
C ILE A 135 20.32 13.04 7.88
N VAL A 136 21.24 12.84 8.85
CA VAL A 136 22.60 12.38 8.57
C VAL A 136 22.58 11.05 7.83
N ARG A 137 21.78 10.10 8.29
CA ARG A 137 21.62 8.83 7.59
C ARG A 137 21.09 9.00 6.17
N ARG A 138 20.10 9.85 5.96
CA ARG A 138 19.56 10.12 4.62
C ARG A 138 20.58 10.76 3.69
N ALA A 139 21.35 11.72 4.19
CA ALA A 139 22.47 12.30 3.45
C ALA A 139 23.51 11.24 3.11
N TYR A 140 23.87 10.38 4.06
CA TYR A 140 24.79 9.26 3.82
C TYR A 140 24.26 8.29 2.75
N LEU A 141 23.00 7.86 2.85
CA LEU A 141 22.39 6.95 1.85
C LEU A 141 22.29 7.58 0.47
N SER A 142 22.00 8.88 0.36
CA SER A 142 21.97 9.57 -0.93
C SER A 142 23.32 9.63 -1.64
N HIS A 143 24.42 9.64 -0.85
CA HIS A 143 25.79 9.58 -1.38
C HIS A 143 26.25 8.13 -1.66
N SER A 144 25.83 7.17 -0.83
CA SER A 144 26.27 5.78 -0.95
C SER A 144 25.44 4.93 -1.91
N SER A 145 24.26 5.39 -2.33
CA SER A 145 23.39 4.65 -3.26
C SER A 145 24.01 4.43 -4.65
N ALA A 146 25.04 5.21 -5.04
CA ALA A 146 25.83 4.96 -6.23
C ALA A 146 26.79 3.75 -6.08
N ALA A 147 27.21 3.41 -4.85
CA ALA A 147 28.17 2.34 -4.59
C ALA A 147 27.52 1.01 -4.14
N ALA A 148 26.29 1.05 -3.67
CA ALA A 148 25.55 -0.11 -3.18
C ALA A 148 24.55 -0.67 -4.22
N ALA A 149 24.95 -0.74 -5.50
CA ALA A 149 24.26 -1.55 -6.49
C ALA A 149 24.44 -3.03 -6.08
N GLY A 150 23.61 -3.49 -5.16
CA GLY A 150 23.50 -4.90 -4.80
C GLY A 150 23.33 -5.75 -6.06
N ARG A 151 23.74 -7.02 -6.03
CA ARG A 151 23.56 -7.98 -7.13
C ARG A 151 22.15 -7.84 -7.69
N ARG A 152 22.03 -7.49 -8.98
CA ARG A 152 20.74 -7.37 -9.66
C ARG A 152 20.13 -8.76 -9.76
N THR A 153 18.83 -8.88 -9.45
CA THR A 153 18.08 -10.13 -9.61
C THR A 153 17.99 -10.46 -11.10
N ARG A 154 18.55 -11.58 -11.52
CA ARG A 154 18.57 -12.04 -12.90
C ARG A 154 17.28 -12.79 -13.22
N ILE A 155 16.44 -12.21 -14.07
CA ILE A 155 15.10 -12.71 -14.39
C ILE A 155 15.05 -13.20 -15.82
N LEU A 156 14.63 -14.45 -16.00
CA LEU A 156 14.31 -15.05 -17.30
C LEU A 156 12.79 -15.05 -17.47
N ILE A 157 12.31 -14.58 -18.62
CA ILE A 157 10.87 -14.59 -18.94
C ILE A 157 10.63 -15.73 -19.91
N PHE A 158 9.82 -16.72 -19.47
CA PHE A 158 9.40 -17.85 -20.31
C PHE A 158 8.09 -17.50 -21.02
N GLY A 159 8.19 -17.14 -22.26
CA GLY A 159 7.19 -16.58 -23.16
C GLY A 159 7.79 -15.43 -23.95
N ALA A 160 7.31 -15.22 -25.20
CA ALA A 160 7.69 -14.11 -26.06
C ALA A 160 6.46 -13.34 -26.58
N GLY A 161 5.26 -13.71 -26.17
CA GLY A 161 4.01 -13.09 -26.58
C GLY A 161 3.70 -11.78 -25.85
N PRO A 162 2.46 -11.22 -26.03
CA PRO A 162 2.06 -9.94 -25.41
C PRO A 162 2.19 -9.91 -23.89
N ALA A 163 1.89 -11.03 -23.21
CA ALA A 163 2.02 -11.13 -21.76
C ALA A 163 3.48 -10.98 -21.29
N ALA A 164 4.44 -11.57 -22.04
CA ALA A 164 5.86 -11.44 -21.75
C ALA A 164 6.35 -9.99 -21.92
N LEU A 165 5.85 -9.28 -22.93
CA LEU A 165 6.15 -7.85 -23.14
C LEU A 165 5.63 -7.01 -21.97
N VAL A 166 4.41 -7.26 -21.49
CA VAL A 166 3.84 -6.56 -20.32
C VAL A 166 4.68 -6.82 -19.07
N VAL A 167 5.09 -8.07 -18.82
CA VAL A 167 5.99 -8.41 -17.70
C VAL A 167 7.31 -7.65 -17.80
N GLY A 168 7.93 -7.65 -18.97
CA GLY A 168 9.21 -6.94 -19.18
C GLY A 168 9.11 -5.44 -18.97
N ASN A 169 8.04 -4.81 -19.45
CA ASN A 169 7.79 -3.38 -19.26
C ASN A 169 7.50 -3.07 -17.77
N THR A 170 6.74 -3.92 -17.11
CA THR A 170 6.44 -3.77 -15.68
C THR A 170 7.70 -3.86 -14.82
N LEU A 171 8.58 -4.83 -15.08
CA LEU A 171 9.85 -4.96 -14.39
C LEU A 171 10.72 -3.72 -14.57
N LYS A 172 10.88 -3.25 -15.81
CA LYS A 172 11.67 -2.04 -16.10
C LYS A 172 11.14 -0.79 -15.40
N ALA A 173 9.82 -0.68 -15.27
CA ALA A 173 9.17 0.48 -14.67
C ALA A 173 9.19 0.46 -13.13
N HIS A 174 9.06 -0.71 -12.50
CA HIS A 174 8.78 -0.82 -11.07
C HIS A 174 9.88 -1.51 -10.25
N ASP A 175 10.79 -2.27 -10.88
CA ASP A 175 11.89 -2.92 -10.18
C ASP A 175 13.26 -2.53 -10.78
N PRO A 176 13.91 -1.47 -10.25
CA PRO A 176 15.21 -1.01 -10.75
C PRO A 176 16.34 -2.03 -10.51
N ASN A 177 16.12 -3.02 -9.63
CA ASN A 177 17.09 -4.07 -9.36
C ASN A 177 16.87 -5.32 -10.23
N ALA A 178 15.81 -5.38 -11.01
CA ALA A 178 15.56 -6.45 -11.95
C ALA A 178 16.48 -6.30 -13.19
N HIS A 179 17.15 -7.38 -13.55
CA HIS A 179 17.88 -7.53 -14.79
C HIS A 179 17.22 -8.61 -15.64
N ILE A 180 16.57 -8.23 -16.72
CA ILE A 180 15.98 -9.19 -17.66
C ILE A 180 17.11 -9.80 -18.47
N VAL A 181 17.39 -11.09 -18.23
CA VAL A 181 18.42 -11.85 -18.96
C VAL A 181 18.00 -12.07 -20.40
N GLY A 182 16.71 -12.34 -20.62
CA GLY A 182 16.13 -12.53 -21.94
C GLY A 182 14.75 -13.18 -21.87
N TYR A 183 14.24 -13.48 -23.05
CA TYR A 183 12.95 -14.14 -23.24
C TYR A 183 13.17 -15.48 -23.92
N VAL A 184 12.43 -16.52 -23.50
CA VAL A 184 12.44 -17.83 -24.16
C VAL A 184 11.05 -18.04 -24.74
N ALA A 185 10.96 -18.17 -26.07
CA ALA A 185 9.68 -18.37 -26.74
C ALA A 185 9.05 -19.70 -26.34
N GLY A 186 7.74 -19.65 -26.09
CA GLY A 186 6.96 -20.87 -25.87
C GLY A 186 6.75 -21.66 -27.17
N PRO A 187 6.50 -22.98 -27.09
CA PRO A 187 6.40 -23.84 -28.28
C PRO A 187 5.31 -23.42 -29.27
N ASN A 188 4.27 -22.75 -28.80
CA ASN A 188 3.10 -22.37 -29.62
C ASN A 188 3.09 -20.86 -29.98
N GLU A 189 4.10 -20.09 -29.58
CA GLU A 189 4.19 -18.66 -29.86
C GLU A 189 4.87 -18.43 -31.22
N ARG A 190 4.07 -18.27 -32.29
CA ARG A 190 4.55 -18.09 -33.67
C ARG A 190 5.00 -16.67 -33.96
N GLU A 191 4.39 -15.67 -33.32
CA GLU A 191 4.70 -14.25 -33.51
C GLU A 191 5.12 -13.63 -32.17
N PRO A 192 6.44 -13.39 -31.98
CA PRO A 192 6.89 -12.76 -30.76
C PRO A 192 6.50 -11.28 -30.72
N ALA A 193 5.93 -10.84 -29.59
CA ALA A 193 5.65 -9.43 -29.31
C ALA A 193 6.86 -8.69 -28.73
N VAL A 194 7.92 -9.43 -28.33
CA VAL A 194 9.15 -8.87 -27.78
C VAL A 194 10.22 -8.72 -28.86
N PRO A 195 11.21 -7.81 -28.70
CA PRO A 195 12.29 -7.64 -29.65
C PRO A 195 13.08 -8.94 -29.88
N LEU A 196 13.32 -9.30 -31.14
CA LEU A 196 13.97 -10.57 -31.52
C LEU A 196 15.38 -10.70 -30.94
N ASN A 197 16.10 -9.60 -30.77
CA ASN A 197 17.46 -9.57 -30.18
C ASN A 197 17.48 -9.89 -28.67
N GLN A 198 16.33 -9.94 -28.02
CA GLN A 198 16.21 -10.31 -26.60
C GLN A 198 15.69 -11.74 -26.41
N ILE A 199 15.39 -12.44 -27.51
CA ILE A 199 14.93 -13.84 -27.46
C ILE A 199 16.16 -14.73 -27.41
N LEU A 200 16.26 -15.54 -26.35
CA LEU A 200 17.30 -16.54 -26.21
C LEU A 200 16.85 -17.83 -26.90
N GLN A 201 17.73 -18.39 -27.71
CA GLN A 201 17.52 -19.71 -28.30
C GLN A 201 17.73 -20.78 -27.24
N LEU A 202 16.83 -21.75 -27.19
CA LEU A 202 16.90 -22.88 -26.27
C LEU A 202 17.68 -24.03 -26.95
N ASP A 203 19.02 -23.85 -27.04
CA ASP A 203 19.92 -24.85 -27.64
C ASP A 203 20.10 -26.09 -26.73
N SER A 204 19.71 -25.97 -25.47
CA SER A 204 19.80 -27.00 -24.42
C SER A 204 18.51 -27.03 -23.59
N THR A 205 18.54 -27.67 -22.44
CA THR A 205 17.39 -27.68 -21.52
C THR A 205 17.24 -26.35 -20.77
N LEU A 206 16.00 -26.02 -20.35
CA LEU A 206 15.72 -24.79 -19.59
C LEU A 206 16.55 -24.71 -18.28
N PRO A 207 16.76 -25.82 -17.50
CA PRO A 207 17.64 -25.79 -16.33
C PRO A 207 19.10 -25.45 -16.67
N GLU A 208 19.65 -25.99 -17.75
CA GLU A 208 21.03 -25.68 -18.19
C GLU A 208 21.16 -24.20 -18.60
N LEU A 209 20.19 -23.68 -19.35
CA LEU A 209 20.14 -22.26 -19.70
C LEU A 209 20.07 -21.38 -18.44
N ALA A 210 19.21 -21.74 -17.48
CA ALA A 210 19.06 -21.01 -16.23
C ALA A 210 20.36 -21.00 -15.43
N HIS A 211 21.06 -22.13 -15.37
CA HIS A 211 22.35 -22.25 -14.69
C HIS A 211 23.46 -21.46 -15.39
N LYS A 212 23.59 -21.61 -16.71
CA LYS A 212 24.57 -20.90 -17.54
C LYS A 212 24.41 -19.37 -17.45
N GLN A 213 23.18 -18.92 -17.36
CA GLN A 213 22.83 -17.50 -17.28
C GLN A 213 22.67 -17.01 -15.83
N GLU A 214 23.01 -17.81 -14.82
CA GLU A 214 22.85 -17.49 -13.38
C GLU A 214 21.48 -16.87 -13.08
N VAL A 215 20.41 -17.51 -13.53
CA VAL A 215 19.04 -17.01 -13.39
C VAL A 215 18.54 -17.21 -11.96
N ASP A 216 18.13 -16.13 -11.29
CA ASP A 216 17.56 -16.20 -9.94
C ASP A 216 16.06 -16.49 -9.98
N GLU A 217 15.34 -15.95 -11.00
CA GLU A 217 13.88 -16.06 -11.10
C GLU A 217 13.44 -16.34 -12.53
N ILE A 218 12.46 -17.22 -12.71
CA ILE A 218 11.79 -17.48 -13.99
C ILE A 218 10.33 -17.02 -13.86
N VAL A 219 9.89 -16.14 -14.77
CA VAL A 219 8.48 -15.72 -14.86
C VAL A 219 7.86 -16.41 -16.07
N VAL A 220 6.86 -17.26 -15.82
CA VAL A 220 6.14 -17.97 -16.88
C VAL A 220 5.03 -17.07 -17.43
N ALA A 221 5.29 -16.46 -18.59
CA ALA A 221 4.44 -15.45 -19.23
C ALA A 221 3.70 -16.00 -20.45
N LEU A 222 3.28 -17.26 -20.42
CA LEU A 222 2.47 -17.87 -21.47
C LEU A 222 1.00 -17.51 -21.31
N THR A 223 0.38 -17.01 -22.38
CA THR A 223 -1.06 -16.71 -22.41
C THR A 223 -1.88 -18.00 -22.53
N GLU A 224 -1.43 -18.94 -23.37
CA GLU A 224 -2.06 -20.25 -23.51
C GLU A 224 -1.28 -21.33 -22.77
N ARG A 225 -1.93 -21.96 -21.78
CA ARG A 225 -1.35 -23.03 -20.96
C ARG A 225 -1.85 -24.43 -21.35
N ARG A 226 -2.61 -24.52 -22.46
CA ARG A 226 -3.21 -25.76 -22.96
C ARG A 226 -2.27 -26.49 -23.92
N ALA A 227 -2.51 -27.79 -24.12
CA ALA A 227 -1.88 -28.62 -25.16
C ALA A 227 -0.33 -28.72 -25.08
N GLY A 228 0.25 -28.89 -23.88
CA GLY A 228 1.69 -29.17 -23.77
C GLY A 228 2.63 -27.99 -24.00
N SER A 229 2.10 -26.74 -24.07
CA SER A 229 2.90 -25.53 -24.25
C SER A 229 3.81 -25.21 -23.06
N MET A 230 3.57 -25.82 -21.92
CA MET A 230 4.31 -25.56 -20.68
C MET A 230 5.25 -26.73 -20.34
N PRO A 231 6.57 -26.51 -20.31
CA PRO A 231 7.55 -27.55 -19.99
C PRO A 231 7.60 -27.81 -18.47
N LEU A 232 6.53 -28.39 -17.92
CA LEU A 232 6.34 -28.56 -16.47
C LEU A 232 7.52 -29.25 -15.80
N ARG A 233 8.08 -30.31 -16.43
CA ARG A 233 9.23 -31.06 -15.87
C ARG A 233 10.46 -30.15 -15.76
N GLN A 234 10.80 -29.42 -16.81
CA GLN A 234 11.99 -28.54 -16.81
C GLN A 234 11.82 -27.37 -15.82
N LEU A 235 10.61 -26.81 -15.70
CA LEU A 235 10.32 -25.77 -14.70
C LEU A 235 10.41 -26.30 -13.27
N LEU A 236 10.00 -27.57 -13.04
CA LEU A 236 10.16 -28.22 -11.76
C LEU A 236 11.64 -28.46 -11.44
N ASP A 237 12.43 -28.92 -12.42
CA ASP A 237 13.87 -29.11 -12.28
C ASP A 237 14.58 -27.80 -11.95
N CYS A 238 14.23 -26.69 -12.60
CA CYS A 238 14.70 -25.34 -12.24
C CYS A 238 14.36 -24.99 -10.79
N LYS A 239 13.13 -25.26 -10.36
CA LYS A 239 12.66 -24.95 -9.00
C LYS A 239 13.41 -25.78 -7.94
N VAL A 240 13.66 -27.06 -8.21
CA VAL A 240 14.43 -27.96 -7.33
C VAL A 240 15.89 -27.53 -7.27
N SER A 241 16.46 -27.00 -8.36
CA SER A 241 17.82 -26.47 -8.41
C SER A 241 17.98 -25.11 -7.71
N GLY A 242 16.89 -24.53 -7.15
CA GLY A 242 16.92 -23.29 -6.38
C GLY A 242 16.48 -22.04 -7.14
N THR A 243 16.22 -22.11 -8.46
CA THR A 243 15.67 -21.01 -9.23
C THR A 243 14.18 -20.83 -8.87
N LYS A 244 13.76 -19.60 -8.58
CA LYS A 244 12.35 -19.32 -8.25
C LYS A 244 11.52 -19.25 -9.52
N VAL A 245 10.40 -19.97 -9.53
CA VAL A 245 9.47 -19.98 -10.67
C VAL A 245 8.15 -19.37 -10.25
N PHE A 246 7.75 -18.31 -10.98
CA PHE A 246 6.49 -17.58 -10.74
C PHE A 246 5.60 -17.67 -11.97
N ASP A 247 4.31 -17.78 -11.75
CA ASP A 247 3.30 -17.54 -12.78
C ASP A 247 2.98 -16.03 -12.89
N LEU A 248 2.25 -15.63 -13.94
CA LEU A 248 1.90 -14.23 -14.22
C LEU A 248 1.23 -13.55 -13.02
N ASN A 249 0.22 -14.19 -12.43
CA ASN A 249 -0.52 -13.56 -11.35
C ASN A 249 0.34 -13.38 -10.10
N THR A 250 1.12 -14.38 -9.72
CA THR A 250 2.05 -14.27 -8.59
C THR A 250 3.14 -13.22 -8.84
N HIS A 251 3.59 -13.08 -10.11
CA HIS A 251 4.53 -12.02 -10.48
C HIS A 251 3.91 -10.62 -10.29
N PHE A 252 2.69 -10.39 -10.77
CA PHE A 252 2.01 -9.09 -10.61
C PHE A 252 1.61 -8.82 -9.14
N GLU A 253 1.21 -9.85 -8.40
CA GLU A 253 1.01 -9.73 -6.95
C GLU A 253 2.28 -9.25 -6.24
N LYS A 254 3.43 -9.85 -6.58
CA LYS A 254 4.73 -9.50 -6.01
C LYS A 254 5.16 -8.09 -6.39
N THR A 255 5.05 -7.72 -7.68
CA THR A 255 5.66 -6.50 -8.22
C THR A 255 4.75 -5.28 -8.05
N LEU A 256 3.45 -5.44 -8.25
CA LEU A 256 2.48 -4.33 -8.28
C LEU A 256 1.49 -4.35 -7.11
N GLY A 257 1.34 -5.47 -6.40
CA GLY A 257 0.25 -5.65 -5.44
C GLY A 257 -1.12 -5.65 -6.12
N GLN A 258 -1.20 -6.28 -7.30
CA GLN A 258 -2.39 -6.41 -8.14
C GLN A 258 -2.66 -7.86 -8.52
N ILE A 259 -3.93 -8.20 -8.74
CA ILE A 259 -4.33 -9.44 -9.40
C ILE A 259 -4.87 -9.09 -10.79
N ARG A 260 -4.08 -9.38 -11.83
CA ARG A 260 -4.43 -9.03 -13.21
C ARG A 260 -5.59 -9.89 -13.71
N ILE A 261 -6.72 -9.26 -13.99
CA ILE A 261 -7.97 -9.94 -14.43
C ILE A 261 -7.77 -10.58 -15.79
N ASP A 262 -7.02 -9.95 -16.69
CA ASP A 262 -6.75 -10.41 -18.05
C ASP A 262 -6.11 -11.81 -18.08
N TYR A 263 -5.38 -12.17 -17.02
CA TYR A 263 -4.67 -13.46 -16.89
C TYR A 263 -5.26 -14.36 -15.81
N LEU A 264 -6.42 -13.96 -15.24
CA LEU A 264 -7.05 -14.66 -14.14
C LEU A 264 -7.86 -15.85 -14.66
N SER A 265 -7.53 -17.05 -14.18
CA SER A 265 -8.33 -18.24 -14.41
C SER A 265 -9.23 -18.55 -13.22
N ALA A 266 -10.44 -19.09 -13.48
CA ALA A 266 -11.32 -19.52 -12.39
C ALA A 266 -10.67 -20.57 -11.47
N SER A 267 -9.85 -21.47 -12.03
CA SER A 267 -9.09 -22.44 -11.24
C SER A 267 -8.11 -21.79 -10.27
N TRP A 268 -7.47 -20.69 -10.66
CA TRP A 268 -6.56 -19.96 -9.76
C TRP A 268 -7.32 -19.34 -8.58
N LEU A 269 -8.53 -18.83 -8.80
CA LEU A 269 -9.39 -18.31 -7.74
C LEU A 269 -9.89 -19.41 -6.80
N ILE A 270 -10.24 -20.57 -7.34
CA ILE A 270 -10.79 -21.70 -6.56
C ILE A 270 -9.71 -22.36 -5.69
N PHE A 271 -8.53 -22.58 -6.26
CA PHE A 271 -7.43 -23.28 -5.59
C PHE A 271 -6.43 -22.34 -4.90
N GLY A 272 -6.56 -21.03 -5.10
CA GLY A 272 -5.70 -20.03 -4.46
C GLY A 272 -6.07 -19.82 -2.99
N ASP A 273 -5.05 -19.85 -2.13
CA ASP A 273 -5.22 -19.54 -0.70
C ASP A 273 -5.45 -18.02 -0.47
N GLY A 274 -6.10 -17.69 0.65
CA GLY A 274 -6.15 -16.33 1.19
C GLY A 274 -7.52 -15.65 1.18
N PHE A 275 -8.48 -16.11 0.39
CA PHE A 275 -9.82 -15.50 0.31
C PHE A 275 -10.66 -15.69 1.58
N ASN A 276 -10.37 -16.70 2.39
CA ASN A 276 -11.04 -16.96 3.67
C ASN A 276 -10.07 -16.79 4.83
N GLN A 277 -10.35 -15.83 5.71
CA GLN A 277 -9.45 -15.45 6.82
C GLN A 277 -9.78 -16.14 8.14
N GLY A 278 -10.87 -16.90 8.23
CA GLY A 278 -11.33 -17.52 9.45
C GLY A 278 -11.92 -16.53 10.48
N ALA A 279 -12.68 -17.07 11.44
CA ALA A 279 -13.42 -16.27 12.41
C ALA A 279 -12.54 -15.44 13.35
N TRP A 280 -11.38 -15.98 13.76
CA TRP A 280 -10.47 -15.31 14.68
C TRP A 280 -9.89 -14.01 14.06
N ARG A 281 -9.38 -14.07 12.83
CA ARG A 281 -8.84 -12.88 12.15
C ARG A 281 -9.92 -11.82 11.93
N THR A 282 -11.13 -12.25 11.57
CA THR A 282 -12.30 -11.35 11.43
C THR A 282 -12.64 -10.66 12.73
N ALA A 283 -12.62 -11.38 13.87
CA ALA A 283 -12.86 -10.81 15.18
C ALA A 283 -11.78 -9.80 15.59
N VAL A 284 -10.51 -10.15 15.44
CA VAL A 284 -9.38 -9.25 15.72
C VAL A 284 -9.44 -7.99 14.87
N LYS A 285 -9.74 -8.13 13.56
CA LYS A 285 -9.96 -6.97 12.67
C LYS A 285 -11.13 -6.11 13.15
N ARG A 286 -12.22 -6.71 13.59
CA ARG A 286 -13.39 -5.96 14.11
C ARG A 286 -13.06 -5.15 15.35
N VAL A 287 -12.30 -5.73 16.29
CA VAL A 287 -11.80 -5.00 17.48
C VAL A 287 -10.91 -3.83 17.06
N PHE A 288 -9.97 -4.07 16.15
CA PHE A 288 -9.12 -3.02 15.60
C PHE A 288 -9.91 -1.89 14.95
N ASP A 289 -10.91 -2.22 14.11
CA ASP A 289 -11.78 -1.23 13.46
C ASP A 289 -12.53 -0.37 14.48
N ILE A 290 -13.10 -1.00 15.53
CA ILE A 290 -13.85 -0.28 16.58
C ILE A 290 -12.93 0.66 17.35
N VAL A 291 -11.80 0.16 17.84
CA VAL A 291 -10.86 0.96 18.64
C VAL A 291 -10.33 2.13 17.82
N SER A 292 -9.85 1.87 16.61
CA SER A 292 -9.28 2.91 15.75
C SER A 292 -10.36 3.92 15.30
N ALA A 293 -11.57 3.48 14.94
CA ALA A 293 -12.64 4.38 14.57
C ALA A 293 -13.08 5.26 15.76
N THR A 294 -13.11 4.72 16.98
CA THR A 294 -13.42 5.49 18.20
C THR A 294 -12.37 6.57 18.44
N VAL A 295 -11.10 6.21 18.39
CA VAL A 295 -9.97 7.16 18.53
C VAL A 295 -10.07 8.25 17.46
N LEU A 296 -10.27 7.87 16.19
CA LEU A 296 -10.41 8.83 15.09
C LEU A 296 -11.63 9.73 15.26
N CYS A 297 -12.78 9.22 15.73
CA CYS A 297 -13.97 10.03 16.04
C CYS A 297 -13.67 11.08 17.11
N VAL A 298 -12.99 10.71 18.19
CA VAL A 298 -12.65 11.62 19.28
C VAL A 298 -11.67 12.69 18.80
N VAL A 299 -10.60 12.30 18.11
CA VAL A 299 -9.58 13.22 17.59
C VAL A 299 -10.15 14.17 16.52
N SER A 300 -11.03 13.66 15.65
CA SER A 300 -11.62 14.47 14.58
C SER A 300 -12.88 15.25 15.01
N ALA A 301 -13.41 15.02 16.21
CA ALA A 301 -14.63 15.69 16.69
C ALA A 301 -14.60 17.23 16.57
N PRO A 302 -13.54 17.96 16.97
CA PRO A 302 -13.51 19.41 16.80
C PRO A 302 -13.52 19.83 15.32
N ILE A 303 -12.86 19.06 14.43
CA ILE A 303 -12.86 19.30 12.97
C ILE A 303 -14.26 19.05 12.40
N MET A 304 -14.90 17.97 12.83
CA MET A 304 -16.27 17.61 12.42
C MET A 304 -17.29 18.68 12.86
N LEU A 305 -17.17 19.20 14.07
CA LEU A 305 -18.02 20.30 14.56
C LEU A 305 -17.79 21.59 13.77
N GLY A 306 -16.53 21.96 13.51
CA GLY A 306 -16.19 23.11 12.66
C GLY A 306 -16.75 22.98 11.25
N ALA A 307 -16.60 21.82 10.61
CA ALA A 307 -17.16 21.54 9.29
C ALA A 307 -18.70 21.63 9.30
N ALA A 308 -19.36 21.06 10.30
CA ALA A 308 -20.81 21.13 10.45
C ALA A 308 -21.31 22.57 10.58
N LEU A 309 -20.60 23.40 11.35
CA LEU A 309 -20.91 24.83 11.50
C LEU A 309 -20.72 25.57 10.16
N CYS A 310 -19.62 25.38 9.48
CA CYS A 310 -19.37 26.01 8.18
C CYS A 310 -20.43 25.64 7.12
N ILE A 311 -20.82 24.34 7.05
CA ILE A 311 -21.89 23.88 6.14
C ILE A 311 -23.22 24.54 6.48
N ARG A 312 -23.53 24.69 7.78
CA ARG A 312 -24.80 25.31 8.22
C ARG A 312 -24.85 26.80 7.93
N LEU A 313 -23.71 27.48 8.04
CA LEU A 313 -23.60 28.91 7.74
C LEU A 313 -23.67 29.21 6.22
N GLU A 314 -23.09 28.32 5.38
CA GLU A 314 -23.10 28.52 3.93
C GLU A 314 -24.47 28.28 3.31
N SER A 315 -25.20 27.27 3.73
CA SER A 315 -26.48 26.91 3.10
C SER A 315 -27.46 26.22 4.04
N ARG A 316 -28.76 26.50 3.85
CA ARG A 316 -29.85 25.83 4.58
C ARG A 316 -29.99 24.38 4.10
N GLY A 317 -30.34 23.47 5.02
CA GLY A 317 -30.58 22.04 4.73
C GLY A 317 -29.87 21.08 5.70
N PRO A 318 -29.92 19.77 5.43
CA PRO A 318 -29.32 18.76 6.31
C PRO A 318 -27.79 18.85 6.29
N LEU A 319 -27.15 18.60 7.44
CA LEU A 319 -25.69 18.57 7.57
C LEU A 319 -25.07 17.34 6.91
N LEU A 320 -25.78 16.20 7.05
CA LEU A 320 -25.33 14.92 6.52
C LEU A 320 -26.13 14.56 5.27
N TYR A 321 -25.37 14.11 4.27
CA TYR A 321 -25.90 13.44 3.09
C TYR A 321 -25.82 11.93 3.30
N ARG A 322 -26.90 11.24 2.97
CA ARG A 322 -26.98 9.78 3.05
C ARG A 322 -27.22 9.21 1.66
N GLN A 323 -26.52 8.13 1.36
CA GLN A 323 -26.61 7.46 0.07
C GLN A 323 -26.50 5.95 0.24
N GLU A 324 -27.32 5.24 -0.51
CA GLU A 324 -27.26 3.78 -0.55
C GLU A 324 -26.02 3.29 -1.29
N ARG A 325 -25.34 2.32 -0.71
CA ARG A 325 -24.13 1.69 -1.23
C ARG A 325 -24.18 0.17 -1.03
N VAL A 326 -23.48 -0.56 -1.90
CA VAL A 326 -23.33 -2.00 -1.79
C VAL A 326 -22.21 -2.34 -0.81
N GLY A 327 -22.55 -3.16 0.18
CA GLY A 327 -21.65 -3.63 1.24
C GLY A 327 -21.26 -5.09 1.09
N GLN A 328 -20.89 -5.72 2.22
CA GLN A 328 -20.45 -7.11 2.25
C GLN A 328 -21.59 -8.05 1.78
N ASN A 329 -21.21 -9.05 0.99
CA ASN A 329 -22.12 -10.05 0.40
C ASN A 329 -23.26 -9.42 -0.42
N GLY A 330 -23.04 -8.25 -1.02
CA GLY A 330 -24.02 -7.57 -1.85
C GLY A 330 -25.15 -6.85 -1.05
N ARG A 331 -25.11 -6.82 0.28
CA ARG A 331 -26.13 -6.17 1.10
C ARG A 331 -25.97 -4.65 1.02
N CYS A 332 -27.06 -3.95 0.71
CA CYS A 332 -27.08 -2.50 0.69
C CYS A 332 -27.08 -1.90 2.09
N PHE A 333 -26.40 -0.77 2.26
CA PHE A 333 -26.40 0.02 3.50
C PHE A 333 -26.34 1.50 3.17
N SER A 334 -26.68 2.35 4.15
CA SER A 334 -26.65 3.81 3.99
C SER A 334 -25.35 4.39 4.51
N ILE A 335 -24.52 4.94 3.59
CA ILE A 335 -23.31 5.66 3.95
C ILE A 335 -23.63 7.11 4.36
N ALA A 336 -22.97 7.61 5.40
CA ALA A 336 -23.12 8.99 5.88
C ALA A 336 -21.90 9.82 5.47
N LYS A 337 -22.14 11.01 4.88
CA LYS A 337 -21.11 12.01 4.55
C LYS A 337 -21.56 13.39 4.95
N PHE A 338 -20.64 14.34 5.17
CA PHE A 338 -21.03 15.73 5.22
C PHE A 338 -21.52 16.21 3.84
N ARG A 339 -22.54 17.05 3.84
CA ARG A 339 -23.04 17.66 2.62
C ARG A 339 -21.97 18.58 2.04
N SER A 340 -21.48 18.24 0.86
CA SER A 340 -20.50 19.01 0.09
C SER A 340 -21.06 19.57 -1.20
N MET A 341 -22.29 19.19 -1.56
CA MET A 341 -23.01 19.64 -2.75
C MET A 341 -24.29 20.38 -2.39
N ARG A 342 -24.81 21.13 -3.34
CA ARG A 342 -26.12 21.82 -3.23
C ARG A 342 -27.22 20.78 -3.05
N THR A 343 -28.32 21.18 -2.43
CA THR A 343 -29.47 20.26 -2.14
C THR A 343 -30.21 19.84 -3.40
N ASP A 344 -30.04 20.55 -4.50
CA ASP A 344 -30.62 20.29 -5.83
C ASP A 344 -29.68 19.50 -6.78
N ALA A 345 -28.55 19.01 -6.29
CA ALA A 345 -27.48 18.43 -7.11
C ALA A 345 -27.87 17.15 -7.91
N GLU A 346 -28.88 16.42 -7.48
CA GLU A 346 -29.37 15.17 -8.14
C GLU A 346 -30.90 15.22 -8.40
N GLN A 347 -31.44 16.38 -8.80
CA GLN A 347 -32.87 16.49 -9.10
C GLN A 347 -33.33 15.58 -10.26
N ASP A 348 -32.43 15.26 -11.21
CA ASP A 348 -32.73 14.38 -12.35
C ASP A 348 -32.87 12.91 -11.96
N GLY A 349 -32.62 12.53 -10.71
CA GLY A 349 -32.69 11.15 -10.20
C GLY A 349 -31.69 10.18 -10.85
N LYS A 350 -30.86 10.63 -11.80
CA LYS A 350 -29.87 9.78 -12.48
C LYS A 350 -28.52 9.85 -11.77
N PRO A 351 -27.98 8.69 -11.38
CA PRO A 351 -26.63 8.61 -10.82
C PRO A 351 -25.60 9.08 -11.85
N ARG A 352 -24.76 10.04 -11.46
CA ARG A 352 -23.61 10.48 -12.30
C ARG A 352 -22.32 10.38 -11.48
N TRP A 353 -21.24 9.98 -12.14
CA TRP A 353 -19.91 10.10 -11.54
C TRP A 353 -19.54 11.58 -11.36
N ALA A 354 -18.81 11.89 -10.30
CA ALA A 354 -18.35 13.25 -10.05
C ALA A 354 -17.26 13.63 -11.07
N SER A 355 -17.38 14.81 -11.66
CA SER A 355 -16.36 15.39 -12.55
C SER A 355 -15.35 16.24 -11.79
N ALA A 356 -14.22 16.59 -12.41
CA ALA A 356 -13.16 17.36 -11.77
C ALA A 356 -13.60 18.78 -11.35
N ASN A 357 -14.47 19.43 -12.17
CA ASN A 357 -15.03 20.76 -11.92
C ASN A 357 -16.56 20.66 -11.85
N ASP A 358 -17.06 20.01 -10.80
CA ASP A 358 -18.48 19.82 -10.60
C ASP A 358 -19.09 21.09 -9.99
N ASP A 359 -19.91 21.81 -10.77
CA ASP A 359 -20.58 23.06 -10.39
C ASP A 359 -21.62 22.90 -9.26
N ARG A 360 -21.98 21.65 -8.96
CA ARG A 360 -22.87 21.29 -7.83
C ARG A 360 -22.19 21.40 -6.47
N VAL A 361 -20.85 21.49 -6.42
CA VAL A 361 -20.07 21.55 -5.17
C VAL A 361 -20.11 22.95 -4.58
N THR A 362 -20.39 23.07 -3.27
CA THR A 362 -20.39 24.36 -2.57
C THR A 362 -18.96 24.83 -2.28
N ARG A 363 -18.75 26.10 -1.89
CA ARG A 363 -17.42 26.62 -1.54
C ARG A 363 -16.81 25.89 -0.36
N VAL A 364 -17.57 25.69 0.72
CA VAL A 364 -17.16 24.85 1.86
C VAL A 364 -16.96 23.42 1.40
N GLY A 365 -17.86 22.93 0.50
CA GLY A 365 -17.77 21.60 -0.10
C GLY A 365 -16.43 21.32 -0.77
N HIS A 366 -15.87 22.28 -1.53
CA HIS A 366 -14.54 22.13 -2.14
C HIS A 366 -13.43 21.92 -1.11
N VAL A 367 -13.48 22.67 0.00
CA VAL A 367 -12.47 22.55 1.07
C VAL A 367 -12.59 21.20 1.77
N ILE A 368 -13.80 20.80 2.20
CA ILE A 368 -13.99 19.57 2.96
C ILE A 368 -13.74 18.33 2.10
N ARG A 369 -14.04 18.36 0.79
CA ARG A 369 -13.70 17.28 -0.15
C ARG A 369 -12.20 17.15 -0.38
N ARG A 370 -11.52 18.29 -0.59
CA ARG A 370 -10.06 18.31 -0.78
C ARG A 370 -9.32 17.73 0.43
N LEU A 371 -9.81 18.02 1.64
CA LEU A 371 -9.23 17.53 2.90
C LEU A 371 -9.83 16.19 3.37
N ARG A 372 -10.75 15.58 2.61
CA ARG A 372 -11.48 14.36 2.96
C ARG A 372 -12.27 14.44 4.27
N ILE A 373 -12.56 15.64 4.74
CA ILE A 373 -13.37 15.89 5.95
C ILE A 373 -14.81 15.44 5.74
N ASP A 374 -15.32 15.53 4.50
CA ASP A 374 -16.66 15.10 4.12
C ASP A 374 -16.89 13.60 4.38
N GLU A 375 -15.85 12.78 4.41
CA GLU A 375 -15.92 11.33 4.63
C GLU A 375 -15.83 10.92 6.12
N LEU A 376 -15.48 11.85 7.03
CA LEU A 376 -15.34 11.53 8.47
C LEU A 376 -16.62 10.93 9.10
N PRO A 377 -17.86 11.32 8.74
CA PRO A 377 -19.07 10.68 9.30
C PRO A 377 -19.17 9.17 8.98
N GLN A 378 -18.44 8.64 8.00
CA GLN A 378 -18.37 7.20 7.72
C GLN A 378 -17.79 6.39 8.88
N LEU A 379 -17.04 7.03 9.79
CA LEU A 379 -16.56 6.39 11.02
C LEU A 379 -17.72 5.83 11.84
N PHE A 380 -18.91 6.46 11.80
CA PHE A 380 -20.11 5.91 12.44
C PHE A 380 -20.62 4.63 11.75
N ASN A 381 -20.46 4.51 10.42
CA ASN A 381 -20.74 3.26 9.70
C ASN A 381 -19.76 2.15 10.10
N VAL A 382 -18.49 2.50 10.35
CA VAL A 382 -17.50 1.54 10.88
C VAL A 382 -17.90 1.07 12.27
N LEU A 383 -18.25 1.99 13.18
CA LEU A 383 -18.67 1.63 14.54
C LEU A 383 -19.93 0.76 14.54
N ARG A 384 -20.89 1.03 13.64
CA ARG A 384 -22.10 0.22 13.46
C ARG A 384 -21.78 -1.17 12.92
N GLY A 385 -20.75 -1.31 12.08
CA GLY A 385 -20.34 -2.57 11.48
C GLY A 385 -20.72 -2.75 10.03
N ASP A 386 -21.32 -1.74 9.39
CA ASP A 386 -21.63 -1.72 7.97
C ASP A 386 -20.34 -1.64 7.13
N MET A 387 -19.30 -0.96 7.67
CA MET A 387 -18.01 -0.73 7.05
C MET A 387 -16.86 -1.18 7.95
N SER A 388 -15.68 -1.23 7.37
CA SER A 388 -14.37 -1.33 8.01
C SER A 388 -13.59 -0.02 7.77
N LEU A 389 -12.51 0.23 8.50
CA LEU A 389 -11.60 1.33 8.17
C LEU A 389 -10.94 1.09 6.82
N VAL A 390 -10.48 -0.14 6.57
CA VAL A 390 -9.79 -0.53 5.33
C VAL A 390 -10.58 -1.60 4.61
N GLY A 391 -10.82 -1.38 3.32
CA GLY A 391 -11.54 -2.30 2.43
C GLY A 391 -11.82 -1.68 1.06
N PRO A 392 -12.41 -2.41 0.12
CA PRO A 392 -12.83 -1.87 -1.15
C PRO A 392 -13.81 -0.70 -0.98
N ARG A 393 -13.68 0.34 -1.81
CA ARG A 393 -14.59 1.50 -1.75
C ARG A 393 -16.02 1.06 -2.11
N PRO A 394 -17.04 1.39 -1.29
CA PRO A 394 -18.42 1.00 -1.59
C PRO A 394 -18.97 1.81 -2.76
N GLU A 395 -19.54 1.12 -3.75
CA GLU A 395 -20.16 1.74 -4.94
C GLU A 395 -21.68 1.75 -4.85
N ARG A 396 -22.34 2.60 -5.68
CA ARG A 396 -23.81 2.69 -5.76
C ARG A 396 -24.36 1.42 -6.42
N PRO A 397 -25.54 0.91 -6.00
CA PRO A 397 -26.14 -0.30 -6.58
C PRO A 397 -26.23 -0.26 -8.11
N TYR A 398 -26.64 0.87 -8.67
CA TYR A 398 -26.73 1.09 -10.10
C TYR A 398 -25.41 0.79 -10.85
N PHE A 399 -24.29 1.34 -10.34
CA PHE A 399 -22.99 1.09 -10.97
C PHE A 399 -22.48 -0.33 -10.71
N VAL A 400 -22.77 -0.92 -9.56
CA VAL A 400 -22.40 -2.31 -9.26
C VAL A 400 -23.07 -3.27 -10.22
N GLU A 401 -24.35 -3.06 -10.53
CA GLU A 401 -25.09 -3.87 -11.48
C GLU A 401 -24.48 -3.80 -12.88
N GLN A 402 -24.23 -2.59 -13.38
CA GLN A 402 -23.59 -2.37 -14.67
C GLN A 402 -22.18 -2.99 -14.73
N LEU A 403 -21.31 -2.67 -13.75
CA LEU A 403 -19.93 -3.14 -13.75
C LEU A 403 -19.82 -4.67 -13.57
N THR A 404 -20.79 -5.29 -12.89
CA THR A 404 -20.81 -6.76 -12.75
C THR A 404 -21.13 -7.45 -14.07
N GLN A 405 -21.88 -6.80 -14.97
CA GLN A 405 -22.15 -7.33 -16.31
C GLN A 405 -20.97 -7.15 -17.26
N GLU A 406 -20.20 -6.06 -17.11
CA GLU A 406 -19.11 -5.71 -18.01
C GLU A 406 -17.74 -6.26 -17.57
N ILE A 407 -17.49 -6.39 -16.27
CA ILE A 407 -16.18 -6.77 -15.72
C ILE A 407 -16.25 -8.15 -15.05
N PRO A 408 -15.51 -9.15 -15.54
CA PRO A 408 -15.43 -10.46 -14.90
C PRO A 408 -15.00 -10.37 -13.44
N PHE A 409 -15.61 -11.19 -12.60
CA PHE A 409 -15.28 -11.29 -11.16
C PHE A 409 -15.50 -10.02 -10.32
N TYR A 410 -16.20 -8.99 -10.84
CA TYR A 410 -16.43 -7.74 -10.14
C TYR A 410 -17.09 -7.93 -8.76
N ALA A 411 -18.04 -8.86 -8.67
CA ALA A 411 -18.76 -9.15 -7.41
C ALA A 411 -17.85 -9.67 -6.28
N LEU A 412 -16.67 -10.25 -6.58
CA LEU A 412 -15.78 -10.79 -5.56
C LEU A 412 -15.26 -9.71 -4.58
N ARG A 413 -15.22 -8.46 -4.99
CA ARG A 413 -14.83 -7.34 -4.12
C ARG A 413 -15.77 -7.15 -2.91
N HIS A 414 -17.00 -7.66 -3.01
CA HIS A 414 -18.00 -7.60 -1.93
C HIS A 414 -17.91 -8.76 -0.93
N SER A 415 -16.95 -9.67 -1.06
CA SER A 415 -16.75 -10.75 -0.08
C SER A 415 -16.24 -10.24 1.28
N VAL A 416 -15.63 -9.06 1.31
CA VAL A 416 -15.18 -8.37 2.51
C VAL A 416 -16.02 -7.10 2.76
N LYS A 417 -15.93 -6.55 3.98
CA LYS A 417 -16.57 -5.27 4.29
C LYS A 417 -15.95 -4.13 3.48
N PRO A 418 -16.77 -3.20 2.96
CA PRO A 418 -16.26 -2.00 2.31
C PRO A 418 -15.50 -1.12 3.30
N GLY A 419 -14.50 -0.37 2.81
CA GLY A 419 -13.65 0.49 3.62
C GLY A 419 -13.93 1.98 3.46
N VAL A 420 -13.55 2.77 4.46
CA VAL A 420 -13.42 4.23 4.36
C VAL A 420 -12.25 4.54 3.43
N THR A 421 -11.14 3.85 3.61
CA THR A 421 -10.02 3.80 2.67
C THR A 421 -9.77 2.39 2.18
N GLY A 422 -8.93 2.20 1.16
CA GLY A 422 -8.65 0.89 0.60
C GLY A 422 -7.41 0.86 -0.27
N TRP A 423 -6.91 -0.34 -0.55
CA TRP A 423 -5.70 -0.56 -1.33
C TRP A 423 -5.78 0.08 -2.73
N ALA A 424 -6.93 -0.07 -3.42
CA ALA A 424 -7.17 0.59 -4.70
C ALA A 424 -7.14 2.12 -4.58
N GLN A 425 -7.67 2.69 -3.48
CA GLN A 425 -7.75 4.14 -3.29
C GLN A 425 -6.39 4.81 -3.08
N VAL A 426 -5.43 4.10 -2.50
CA VAL A 426 -4.08 4.63 -2.26
C VAL A 426 -3.12 4.37 -3.43
N ARG A 427 -3.38 3.35 -4.25
CA ARG A 427 -2.52 2.94 -5.38
C ARG A 427 -2.95 3.47 -6.73
N TYR A 428 -4.24 3.69 -6.94
CA TYR A 428 -4.78 4.10 -8.23
C TYR A 428 -5.44 5.49 -8.14
N PRO A 429 -5.17 6.41 -9.08
CA PRO A 429 -5.80 7.71 -9.08
C PRO A 429 -7.31 7.61 -9.33
N TYR A 430 -8.04 8.65 -8.98
CA TYR A 430 -9.48 8.68 -9.21
C TYR A 430 -9.78 8.66 -10.71
N GLY A 431 -10.57 7.70 -11.16
CA GLY A 431 -11.10 7.57 -12.51
C GLY A 431 -12.58 7.17 -12.46
N ALA A 432 -13.30 7.45 -13.53
CA ALA A 432 -14.76 7.31 -13.63
C ALA A 432 -15.19 6.53 -14.87
N THR A 433 -14.30 5.73 -15.47
CA THR A 433 -14.58 4.87 -16.60
C THR A 433 -14.69 3.40 -16.18
N VAL A 434 -15.16 2.55 -17.09
CA VAL A 434 -15.21 1.10 -16.89
C VAL A 434 -13.78 0.55 -16.77
N GLU A 435 -12.86 1.04 -17.59
CA GLU A 435 -11.45 0.68 -17.57
C GLU A 435 -10.81 1.06 -16.23
N ASP A 436 -11.08 2.26 -15.71
CA ASP A 436 -10.63 2.66 -14.37
C ASP A 436 -11.19 1.73 -13.29
N SER A 437 -12.44 1.28 -13.45
CA SER A 437 -13.10 0.37 -12.51
C SER A 437 -12.48 -1.03 -12.57
N GLN A 438 -12.06 -1.47 -13.75
CA GLN A 438 -11.33 -2.72 -13.95
C GLN A 438 -9.94 -2.66 -13.31
N GLU A 439 -9.19 -1.57 -13.50
CA GLU A 439 -7.88 -1.39 -12.87
C GLU A 439 -7.99 -1.33 -11.33
N LYS A 440 -8.99 -0.62 -10.80
CA LYS A 440 -9.26 -0.60 -9.34
C LYS A 440 -9.61 -1.98 -8.80
N LEU A 441 -10.40 -2.76 -9.56
CA LEU A 441 -10.78 -4.11 -9.15
C LEU A 441 -9.56 -5.00 -8.96
N GLN A 442 -8.51 -4.86 -9.76
CA GLN A 442 -7.28 -5.66 -9.63
C GLN A 442 -6.60 -5.43 -8.27
N PHE A 443 -6.59 -4.19 -7.78
CA PHE A 443 -6.12 -3.86 -6.43
C PHE A 443 -7.10 -4.33 -5.34
N ASP A 444 -8.40 -4.18 -5.56
CA ASP A 444 -9.42 -4.65 -4.62
C ASP A 444 -9.36 -6.18 -4.46
N LEU A 445 -9.17 -6.94 -5.54
CA LEU A 445 -9.00 -8.40 -5.49
C LEU A 445 -7.72 -8.81 -4.76
N TYR A 446 -6.62 -8.06 -4.94
CA TYR A 446 -5.41 -8.26 -4.17
C TYR A 446 -5.67 -8.09 -2.67
N TYR A 447 -6.38 -7.02 -2.29
CA TYR A 447 -6.76 -6.79 -0.90
C TYR A 447 -7.67 -7.92 -0.38
N VAL A 448 -8.71 -8.29 -1.13
CA VAL A 448 -9.63 -9.38 -0.75
C VAL A 448 -8.88 -10.67 -0.45
N LYS A 449 -7.90 -11.02 -1.29
CA LYS A 449 -7.09 -12.23 -1.11
C LYS A 449 -6.13 -12.13 0.07
N ASN A 450 -5.45 -10.99 0.23
CA ASN A 450 -4.31 -10.84 1.11
C ASN A 450 -4.59 -9.98 2.36
N HIS A 451 -5.86 -9.63 2.64
CA HIS A 451 -6.19 -8.73 3.74
C HIS A 451 -5.75 -9.29 5.10
N THR A 452 -4.98 -8.51 5.80
CA THR A 452 -4.43 -8.78 7.13
C THR A 452 -4.34 -7.45 7.88
N LEU A 453 -4.22 -7.46 9.20
CA LEU A 453 -3.97 -6.23 9.96
C LEU A 453 -2.68 -5.52 9.52
N PHE A 454 -1.69 -6.28 9.07
CA PHE A 454 -0.46 -5.69 8.53
C PHE A 454 -0.73 -4.88 7.26
N LEU A 455 -1.48 -5.45 6.31
CA LEU A 455 -1.88 -4.74 5.09
C LEU A 455 -2.78 -3.54 5.41
N ASP A 456 -3.69 -3.67 6.38
CA ASP A 456 -4.52 -2.55 6.83
C ASP A 456 -3.67 -1.39 7.37
N LEU A 457 -2.66 -1.67 8.19
CA LEU A 457 -1.74 -0.65 8.67
C LEU A 457 -0.97 0.02 7.52
N VAL A 458 -0.50 -0.76 6.54
CA VAL A 458 0.15 -0.21 5.34
C VAL A 458 -0.80 0.73 4.59
N VAL A 459 -2.05 0.32 4.36
CA VAL A 459 -3.07 1.16 3.68
C VAL A 459 -3.36 2.43 4.47
N LEU A 460 -3.51 2.34 5.80
CA LEU A 460 -3.74 3.51 6.64
C LEU A 460 -2.58 4.51 6.59
N MET A 461 -1.33 4.03 6.61
CA MET A 461 -0.14 4.87 6.49
C MET A 461 -0.07 5.56 5.11
N GLU A 462 -0.31 4.81 4.04
CA GLU A 462 -0.37 5.38 2.69
C GLU A 462 -1.52 6.38 2.54
N THR A 463 -2.67 6.14 3.19
CA THR A 463 -3.79 7.08 3.22
C THR A 463 -3.41 8.42 3.83
N VAL A 464 -2.67 8.42 4.94
CA VAL A 464 -2.13 9.66 5.53
C VAL A 464 -1.25 10.39 4.53
N GLY A 465 -0.39 9.67 3.81
CA GLY A 465 0.45 10.23 2.75
C GLY A 465 -0.36 10.86 1.62
N VAL A 466 -1.41 10.18 1.15
CA VAL A 466 -2.32 10.68 0.09
C VAL A 466 -3.05 11.95 0.55
N VAL A 467 -3.54 11.98 1.79
CA VAL A 467 -4.23 13.16 2.35
C VAL A 467 -3.28 14.35 2.49
N LEU A 468 -2.07 14.14 3.02
CA LEU A 468 -1.08 15.21 3.23
C LEU A 468 -0.54 15.79 1.90
N THR A 469 -0.40 14.95 0.87
CA THR A 469 0.11 15.38 -0.44
C THR A 469 -0.98 15.87 -1.39
N GLY A 470 -2.26 15.69 -1.03
CA GLY A 470 -3.41 16.03 -1.87
C GLY A 470 -3.53 15.16 -3.14
N ARG A 471 -2.78 14.05 -3.24
CA ARG A 471 -2.88 13.12 -4.38
C ARG A 471 -4.25 12.44 -4.36
N GLY A 472 -4.94 12.44 -5.50
CA GLY A 472 -6.26 11.81 -5.63
C GLY A 472 -7.44 12.59 -5.05
N ALA A 473 -7.26 13.82 -4.57
CA ALA A 473 -8.35 14.74 -4.26
C ALA A 473 -8.83 15.43 -5.56
N ARG A 474 -10.12 15.32 -5.87
CA ARG A 474 -10.82 16.06 -6.93
C ARG A 474 -12.06 16.72 -6.35
#